data_4afe34bf5b219846f7054b7ae8ffa966
#
_entry.id   4afe34bf5b219846f7054b7ae8ffa966
#
_cell.length_a   1.000
_cell.length_b   1.000
_cell.length_c   1.000
_cell.angle_alpha   90.00
_cell.angle_beta   90.00
_cell.angle_gamma   90.00
#
_symmetry.space_group_name_H-M   'P 1'
#
loop_
_entity.id
_entity.type
_entity.pdbx_description
1 polymer ?
#
loop_
_entity_poly.entity_id
_entity_poly.type
_entity_poly.pdbx_seq_one_letter_code
_entity_poly.pdbx_strand_id
1 'polypeptide(L)'
;DDNLHYERFNDGTVKCIEDEIPFELPEGWEWTKLGCITDVIQYGLSNSAESTGDYRLLRITDIQDGYVDWESVPFTNTDAAKKYLLHKNDIVFARTGATVGKSFLITDLPYDSVYASYLIRIRLIKGISANYIYQFFNSYCYWKQVTGKAIGVGQPNCNGTALKELFIPLPSQAEQNRIVSVANNLLKIADIISFEQEDLSELIQTAKSKILDLAIHGKL
;
A
#
# COMPACT_ATOMS: atom_id res chain seq x y z
N ASP A 1 -34.28 9.54 1.50
CA ASP A 1 -32.81 9.37 1.70
C ASP A 1 -32.62 8.89 3.14
N ASP A 2 -32.12 7.68 3.27
CA ASP A 2 -31.90 7.00 4.57
C ASP A 2 -30.50 7.25 5.14
N ASN A 3 -29.68 8.05 4.44
CA ASN A 3 -28.32 8.43 4.81
C ASN A 3 -27.35 7.23 4.96
N LEU A 4 -27.66 6.09 4.34
CA LEU A 4 -26.85 4.87 4.38
C LEU A 4 -25.96 4.75 3.14
N HIS A 5 -24.86 4.01 3.25
CA HIS A 5 -23.92 3.75 2.17
C HIS A 5 -24.29 2.49 1.39
N TYR A 6 -24.23 2.59 0.06
CA TYR A 6 -24.60 1.50 -0.83
C TYR A 6 -23.53 1.25 -1.90
N GLU A 7 -23.14 -0.01 -2.08
CA GLU A 7 -22.34 -0.45 -3.23
C GLU A 7 -23.28 -0.81 -4.38
N ARG A 8 -23.01 -0.25 -5.58
CA ARG A 8 -23.73 -0.58 -6.79
C ARG A 8 -22.86 -1.46 -7.69
N PHE A 9 -23.36 -2.61 -8.04
CA PHE A 9 -22.68 -3.55 -8.94
C PHE A 9 -22.99 -3.27 -10.42
N ASN A 10 -22.13 -3.78 -11.33
CA ASN A 10 -22.30 -3.61 -12.79
C ASN A 10 -23.59 -4.23 -13.34
N ASP A 11 -24.14 -5.23 -12.69
CA ASP A 11 -25.43 -5.85 -13.03
C ASP A 11 -26.65 -5.04 -12.57
N GLY A 12 -26.41 -3.89 -11.92
CA GLY A 12 -27.42 -2.99 -11.38
C GLY A 12 -27.92 -3.34 -9.99
N THR A 13 -27.45 -4.44 -9.39
CA THR A 13 -27.78 -4.77 -7.99
C THR A 13 -27.16 -3.77 -7.04
N VAL A 14 -27.79 -3.58 -5.89
CA VAL A 14 -27.36 -2.64 -4.84
C VAL A 14 -27.32 -3.38 -3.52
N LYS A 15 -26.22 -3.21 -2.78
CA LYS A 15 -26.00 -3.77 -1.44
C LYS A 15 -25.74 -2.64 -0.46
N CYS A 16 -26.45 -2.62 0.68
CA CYS A 16 -26.09 -1.75 1.80
C CYS A 16 -24.76 -2.22 2.39
N ILE A 17 -23.82 -1.31 2.56
CA ILE A 17 -22.46 -1.55 3.08
C ILE A 17 -22.18 -0.76 4.36
N GLU A 18 -23.21 -0.24 5.00
CA GLU A 18 -23.09 0.60 6.22
C GLU A 18 -22.25 -0.07 7.31
N ASP A 19 -22.49 -1.37 7.55
CA ASP A 19 -21.75 -2.14 8.55
C ASP A 19 -20.33 -2.52 8.11
N GLU A 20 -19.98 -2.30 6.84
CA GLU A 20 -18.68 -2.67 6.26
C GLU A 20 -17.73 -1.47 6.17
N ILE A 21 -18.23 -0.24 6.14
CA ILE A 21 -17.40 0.96 6.07
C ILE A 21 -16.67 1.20 7.40
N PRO A 22 -15.39 1.60 7.35
CA PRO A 22 -14.59 1.74 8.56
C PRO A 22 -14.98 2.94 9.45
N PHE A 23 -15.45 4.04 8.87
CA PHE A 23 -15.82 5.30 9.55
C PHE A 23 -16.55 6.25 8.58
N GLU A 24 -17.17 7.30 9.11
CA GLU A 24 -17.79 8.34 8.30
C GLU A 24 -16.73 9.22 7.62
N LEU A 25 -16.96 9.56 6.35
CA LEU A 25 -16.06 10.39 5.56
C LEU A 25 -16.40 11.89 5.67
N PRO A 26 -15.41 12.78 5.50
CA PRO A 26 -15.65 14.19 5.27
C PRO A 26 -16.51 14.43 4.02
N GLU A 27 -17.19 15.57 3.97
CA GLU A 27 -17.96 15.99 2.80
C GLU A 27 -17.07 16.04 1.53
N GLY A 28 -17.59 15.49 0.44
CA GLY A 28 -16.89 15.41 -0.84
C GLY A 28 -15.87 14.28 -0.96
N TRP A 29 -15.77 13.39 0.04
CA TRP A 29 -15.00 12.15 -0.06
C TRP A 29 -15.93 10.97 -0.33
N GLU A 30 -15.40 9.92 -0.94
CA GLU A 30 -16.15 8.70 -1.21
C GLU A 30 -15.36 7.47 -0.79
N TRP A 31 -16.07 6.43 -0.32
CA TRP A 31 -15.47 5.11 -0.17
C TRP A 31 -15.36 4.44 -1.53
N THR A 32 -14.21 3.86 -1.81
CA THR A 32 -14.01 3.01 -2.98
C THR A 32 -13.27 1.73 -2.58
N LYS A 33 -13.33 0.69 -3.40
CA LYS A 33 -12.49 -0.48 -3.22
C LYS A 33 -11.18 -0.32 -3.98
N LEU A 34 -10.08 -0.84 -3.42
CA LEU A 34 -8.77 -0.78 -4.07
C LEU A 34 -8.83 -1.32 -5.50
N GLY A 35 -9.62 -2.39 -5.74
CA GLY A 35 -9.80 -2.96 -7.06
C GLY A 35 -10.37 -1.99 -8.09
N CYS A 36 -11.18 -1.00 -7.68
CA CYS A 36 -11.79 -0.02 -8.58
C CYS A 36 -10.81 1.07 -9.03
N ILE A 37 -9.74 1.30 -8.28
CA ILE A 37 -8.73 2.33 -8.55
C ILE A 37 -7.39 1.76 -9.00
N THR A 38 -7.33 0.46 -9.32
CA THR A 38 -6.13 -0.22 -9.79
C THR A 38 -6.26 -0.70 -11.22
N ASP A 39 -5.21 -0.46 -12.02
CA ASP A 39 -5.04 -1.03 -13.35
C ASP A 39 -4.47 -2.46 -13.27
N VAL A 40 -3.54 -2.69 -12.35
CA VAL A 40 -2.87 -3.99 -12.19
C VAL A 40 -2.78 -4.38 -10.73
N ILE A 41 -3.25 -5.59 -10.40
CA ILE A 41 -2.92 -6.33 -9.19
C ILE A 41 -2.34 -7.67 -9.64
N GLN A 42 -1.03 -7.85 -9.50
CA GLN A 42 -0.31 -8.98 -10.10
C GLN A 42 0.74 -9.56 -9.17
N TYR A 43 0.75 -10.89 -9.06
CA TYR A 43 1.82 -11.64 -8.38
C TYR A 43 3.12 -11.57 -9.16
N GLY A 44 4.25 -11.58 -8.45
CA GLY A 44 5.56 -11.61 -9.07
C GLY A 44 5.98 -12.99 -9.57
N LEU A 45 7.24 -13.08 -9.99
CA LEU A 45 7.87 -14.26 -10.58
C LEU A 45 8.28 -15.27 -9.52
N SER A 46 8.17 -16.56 -9.86
CA SER A 46 8.70 -17.67 -9.04
C SER A 46 10.14 -18.07 -9.46
N ASN A 47 10.88 -17.12 -10.02
CA ASN A 47 12.26 -17.33 -10.44
C ASN A 47 13.20 -17.35 -9.24
N SER A 48 14.33 -18.05 -9.40
CA SER A 48 15.42 -18.03 -8.42
C SER A 48 16.19 -16.72 -8.49
N ALA A 49 16.76 -16.34 -7.36
CA ALA A 49 17.71 -15.24 -7.27
C ALA A 49 19.09 -15.76 -7.73
N GLU A 50 19.76 -15.00 -8.60
CA GLU A 50 21.05 -15.30 -9.19
C GLU A 50 22.06 -14.19 -8.88
N SER A 51 23.35 -14.50 -8.97
CA SER A 51 24.41 -13.51 -8.75
C SER A 51 24.59 -12.55 -9.94
N THR A 52 24.11 -12.95 -11.12
CA THR A 52 24.17 -12.16 -12.37
C THR A 52 22.90 -12.40 -13.18
N GLY A 53 22.53 -11.46 -14.02
CA GLY A 53 21.34 -11.57 -14.88
C GLY A 53 20.96 -10.23 -15.50
N ASP A 54 19.91 -10.25 -16.31
CA ASP A 54 19.45 -9.08 -17.06
C ASP A 54 18.56 -8.13 -16.21
N TYR A 55 17.94 -8.66 -15.15
CA TYR A 55 16.97 -7.90 -14.33
C TYR A 55 17.30 -8.05 -12.85
N ARG A 56 17.11 -7.01 -12.06
CA ARG A 56 17.08 -7.10 -10.60
C ARG A 56 15.79 -7.78 -10.16
N LEU A 57 15.87 -8.76 -9.25
CA LEU A 57 14.72 -9.48 -8.68
C LEU A 57 14.43 -8.96 -7.29
N LEU A 58 13.54 -7.98 -7.16
CA LEU A 58 13.13 -7.43 -5.88
C LEU A 58 12.39 -8.49 -5.05
N ARG A 59 12.93 -8.78 -3.86
CA ARG A 59 12.33 -9.69 -2.88
C ARG A 59 11.86 -8.89 -1.67
N ILE A 60 11.01 -9.51 -0.85
CA ILE A 60 10.56 -8.89 0.39
C ILE A 60 11.71 -8.61 1.36
N THR A 61 12.74 -9.44 1.35
CA THR A 61 13.94 -9.30 2.18
C THR A 61 14.83 -8.14 1.79
N ASP A 62 14.70 -7.64 0.57
CA ASP A 62 15.48 -6.51 0.06
C ASP A 62 14.86 -5.16 0.47
N ILE A 63 13.64 -5.19 1.02
CA ILE A 63 12.93 -4.00 1.51
C ILE A 63 13.17 -3.90 3.02
N GLN A 64 14.02 -2.97 3.44
CA GLN A 64 14.38 -2.76 4.85
C GLN A 64 14.07 -1.31 5.23
N ASP A 65 13.32 -1.12 6.30
CA ASP A 65 12.97 0.19 6.87
C ASP A 65 12.44 1.22 5.84
N GLY A 66 11.66 0.73 4.87
CA GLY A 66 11.09 1.56 3.80
C GLY A 66 12.10 1.98 2.72
N TYR A 67 13.23 1.28 2.63
CA TYR A 67 14.29 1.53 1.66
C TYR A 67 14.69 0.23 0.95
N VAL A 68 15.21 0.36 -0.28
CA VAL A 68 15.81 -0.72 -1.07
C VAL A 68 17.20 -0.28 -1.51
N ASP A 69 18.23 -1.02 -1.08
CA ASP A 69 19.55 -0.91 -1.68
C ASP A 69 19.59 -1.70 -2.99
N TRP A 70 19.33 -1.00 -4.09
CA TRP A 70 19.25 -1.61 -5.42
C TRP A 70 20.54 -2.27 -5.87
N GLU A 71 21.70 -1.88 -5.34
CA GLU A 71 23.00 -2.53 -5.64
C GLU A 71 23.07 -3.94 -5.06
N SER A 72 22.44 -4.17 -3.92
CA SER A 72 22.42 -5.48 -3.25
C SER A 72 21.31 -6.41 -3.72
N VAL A 73 20.29 -5.89 -4.46
CA VAL A 73 19.20 -6.72 -5.00
C VAL A 73 19.76 -7.73 -5.98
N PRO A 74 19.49 -9.05 -5.82
CA PRO A 74 20.01 -10.08 -6.72
C PRO A 74 19.41 -9.97 -8.12
N PHE A 75 19.97 -10.74 -9.03
CA PHE A 75 19.52 -10.78 -10.41
C PHE A 75 18.61 -11.97 -10.68
N THR A 76 18.00 -11.94 -11.86
CA THR A 76 17.29 -13.07 -12.48
C THR A 76 17.25 -12.89 -14.00
N ASN A 77 16.98 -13.98 -14.70
CA ASN A 77 16.70 -13.98 -16.13
C ASN A 77 15.27 -14.44 -16.38
N THR A 78 14.55 -13.79 -17.29
CA THR A 78 13.18 -14.17 -17.65
C THR A 78 12.77 -13.61 -19.01
N ASP A 79 12.17 -14.46 -19.84
CA ASP A 79 11.57 -14.03 -21.12
C ASP A 79 10.26 -13.26 -20.90
N ALA A 80 9.68 -13.35 -19.72
CA ALA A 80 8.42 -12.69 -19.36
C ALA A 80 8.63 -11.28 -18.78
N ALA A 81 9.83 -10.70 -18.83
CA ALA A 81 10.19 -9.45 -18.16
C ALA A 81 9.18 -8.32 -18.43
N LYS A 82 8.78 -8.12 -19.69
CA LYS A 82 7.82 -7.05 -20.07
C LYS A 82 6.54 -7.03 -19.23
N LYS A 83 6.08 -8.21 -18.80
CA LYS A 83 4.88 -8.35 -17.97
C LYS A 83 5.14 -7.97 -16.52
N TYR A 84 6.36 -8.16 -16.03
CA TYR A 84 6.71 -8.05 -14.61
C TYR A 84 7.62 -6.85 -14.28
N LEU A 85 7.97 -6.03 -15.28
CA LEU A 85 8.76 -4.82 -15.01
C LEU A 85 8.04 -3.92 -14.01
N LEU A 86 8.79 -3.54 -12.99
CA LEU A 86 8.39 -2.48 -12.07
C LEU A 86 8.51 -1.13 -12.77
N HIS A 87 7.67 -0.21 -12.34
CA HIS A 87 7.71 1.18 -12.77
C HIS A 87 7.62 2.10 -11.56
N LYS A 88 8.12 3.30 -11.70
CA LYS A 88 7.90 4.35 -10.70
C LYS A 88 6.41 4.51 -10.41
N ASN A 89 6.07 4.66 -9.14
CA ASN A 89 4.71 4.71 -8.58
C ASN A 89 3.98 3.34 -8.54
N ASP A 90 4.60 2.23 -8.91
CA ASP A 90 4.08 0.92 -8.50
C ASP A 90 4.20 0.78 -6.97
N ILE A 91 3.24 0.12 -6.34
CA ILE A 91 3.34 -0.29 -4.94
C ILE A 91 3.50 -1.80 -4.91
N VAL A 92 4.50 -2.30 -4.21
CA VAL A 92 4.65 -3.74 -3.96
C VAL A 92 4.17 -4.07 -2.56
N PHE A 93 3.40 -5.16 -2.46
CA PHE A 93 2.73 -5.61 -1.25
C PHE A 93 3.23 -7.00 -0.86
N ALA A 94 3.63 -7.16 0.39
CA ALA A 94 4.04 -8.45 0.95
C ALA A 94 2.82 -9.30 1.29
N ARG A 95 2.64 -10.43 0.60
CA ARG A 95 1.42 -11.24 0.71
C ARG A 95 1.48 -12.33 1.77
N THR A 96 2.66 -12.74 2.24
CA THR A 96 2.85 -13.93 3.08
C THR A 96 3.78 -13.71 4.26
N GLY A 97 3.62 -14.56 5.28
CA GLY A 97 4.51 -14.61 6.43
C GLY A 97 4.34 -13.46 7.41
N ALA A 98 5.34 -13.25 8.27
CA ALA A 98 5.35 -12.20 9.28
C ALA A 98 5.30 -10.77 8.71
N THR A 99 5.54 -10.62 7.40
CA THR A 99 5.56 -9.34 6.70
C THR A 99 4.26 -9.04 5.95
N VAL A 100 3.24 -9.90 6.03
CA VAL A 100 1.92 -9.68 5.39
C VAL A 100 1.41 -8.28 5.70
N GLY A 101 1.01 -7.58 4.66
CA GLY A 101 0.51 -6.21 4.77
C GLY A 101 1.58 -5.13 4.62
N LYS A 102 2.87 -5.43 4.82
CA LYS A 102 3.91 -4.44 4.52
C LYS A 102 3.91 -4.12 3.03
N SER A 103 4.03 -2.85 2.72
CA SER A 103 4.06 -2.34 1.35
C SER A 103 5.28 -1.44 1.14
N PHE A 104 5.67 -1.27 -0.12
CA PHE A 104 6.74 -0.37 -0.51
C PHE A 104 6.37 0.35 -1.81
N LEU A 105 6.50 1.66 -1.82
CA LEU A 105 6.27 2.49 -2.99
C LEU A 105 7.57 2.62 -3.79
N ILE A 106 7.53 2.26 -5.06
CA ILE A 106 8.66 2.41 -5.97
C ILE A 106 8.80 3.90 -6.36
N THR A 107 9.68 4.59 -5.68
CA THR A 107 9.97 6.03 -5.93
C THR A 107 11.18 6.22 -6.83
N ASP A 108 12.16 5.33 -6.71
CA ASP A 108 13.37 5.27 -7.51
C ASP A 108 13.57 3.86 -8.08
N LEU A 109 14.05 3.77 -9.31
CA LEU A 109 14.22 2.52 -10.02
C LEU A 109 15.43 2.65 -10.97
N PRO A 110 16.66 2.54 -10.44
CA PRO A 110 17.88 2.76 -11.22
C PRO A 110 18.16 1.64 -12.22
N TYR A 111 17.53 0.47 -12.05
CA TYR A 111 17.74 -0.71 -12.89
C TYR A 111 16.42 -1.31 -13.36
N ASP A 112 16.42 -1.94 -14.52
CA ASP A 112 15.32 -2.78 -14.97
C ASP A 112 15.09 -3.90 -13.97
N SER A 113 13.96 -3.88 -13.29
CA SER A 113 13.66 -4.71 -12.14
C SER A 113 12.33 -5.42 -12.29
N VAL A 114 12.30 -6.66 -11.86
CA VAL A 114 11.10 -7.49 -11.67
C VAL A 114 10.96 -7.82 -10.18
N TYR A 115 9.93 -8.52 -9.78
CA TYR A 115 9.68 -8.81 -8.36
C TYR A 115 9.29 -10.26 -8.14
N ALA A 116 9.65 -10.79 -6.98
CA ALA A 116 9.42 -12.17 -6.59
C ALA A 116 7.95 -12.46 -6.24
N SER A 117 7.52 -13.71 -6.35
CA SER A 117 6.13 -14.18 -6.18
C SER A 117 5.53 -13.96 -4.79
N TYR A 118 6.35 -13.68 -3.79
CA TYR A 118 5.90 -13.27 -2.44
C TYR A 118 5.43 -11.82 -2.38
N LEU A 119 5.65 -11.06 -3.45
CA LEU A 119 5.16 -9.70 -3.62
C LEU A 119 4.00 -9.67 -4.62
N ILE A 120 3.05 -8.79 -4.37
CA ILE A 120 2.00 -8.40 -5.31
C ILE A 120 2.26 -6.96 -5.73
N ARG A 121 2.36 -6.71 -7.03
CA ARG A 121 2.41 -5.36 -7.59
C ARG A 121 1.01 -4.79 -7.71
N ILE A 122 0.85 -3.57 -7.23
CA ILE A 122 -0.34 -2.75 -7.36
C ILE A 122 0.04 -1.55 -8.22
N ARG A 123 -0.59 -1.40 -9.37
CA ARG A 123 -0.47 -0.22 -10.23
C ARG A 123 -1.81 0.48 -10.27
N LEU A 124 -1.81 1.76 -9.95
CA LEU A 124 -3.03 2.56 -9.88
C LEU A 124 -3.40 3.10 -11.25
N ILE A 125 -4.69 3.36 -11.44
CA ILE A 125 -5.18 4.07 -12.61
C ILE A 125 -4.71 5.53 -12.60
N LYS A 126 -4.73 6.17 -13.77
CA LYS A 126 -4.38 7.60 -13.89
C LYS A 126 -5.33 8.46 -13.04
N GLY A 127 -4.77 9.44 -12.35
CA GLY A 127 -5.52 10.37 -11.49
C GLY A 127 -5.55 9.99 -10.01
N ILE A 128 -5.07 8.80 -9.64
CA ILE A 128 -4.90 8.39 -8.25
C ILE A 128 -3.44 8.56 -7.83
N SER A 129 -3.21 9.22 -6.71
CA SER A 129 -1.86 9.45 -6.17
C SER A 129 -1.33 8.19 -5.50
N ALA A 130 -0.23 7.63 -6.03
CA ALA A 130 0.44 6.49 -5.42
C ALA A 130 0.99 6.81 -4.02
N ASN A 131 1.45 8.04 -3.81
CA ASN A 131 1.88 8.50 -2.49
C ASN A 131 0.71 8.52 -1.49
N TYR A 132 -0.49 8.95 -1.90
CA TYR A 132 -1.67 8.96 -1.05
C TYR A 132 -2.06 7.52 -0.65
N ILE A 133 -2.14 6.61 -1.60
CA ILE A 133 -2.45 5.20 -1.32
C ILE A 133 -1.37 4.55 -0.45
N TYR A 134 -0.10 4.88 -0.67
CA TYR A 134 0.99 4.40 0.18
C TYR A 134 0.90 4.93 1.61
N GLN A 135 0.52 6.22 1.81
CA GLN A 135 0.24 6.78 3.14
C GLN A 135 -0.94 6.04 3.80
N PHE A 136 -2.02 5.78 3.05
CA PHE A 136 -3.14 4.99 3.56
C PHE A 136 -2.69 3.58 3.99
N PHE A 137 -1.79 2.91 3.25
CA PHE A 137 -1.25 1.59 3.59
C PHE A 137 -0.38 1.58 4.85
N ASN A 138 -0.04 2.73 5.40
CA ASN A 138 0.63 2.87 6.69
C ASN A 138 -0.34 3.25 7.83
N SER A 139 -1.64 3.45 7.55
CA SER A 139 -2.64 3.85 8.53
C SER A 139 -3.17 2.67 9.36
N TYR A 140 -3.73 2.99 10.52
CA TYR A 140 -4.42 2.00 11.35
C TYR A 140 -5.62 1.37 10.62
N CYS A 141 -6.39 2.18 9.88
CA CYS A 141 -7.54 1.71 9.10
C CYS A 141 -7.17 0.61 8.10
N TYR A 142 -6.06 0.79 7.39
CA TYR A 142 -5.53 -0.23 6.50
C TYR A 142 -5.14 -1.50 7.23
N TRP A 143 -4.36 -1.39 8.31
CA TRP A 143 -3.89 -2.55 9.08
C TRP A 143 -5.03 -3.33 9.69
N LYS A 144 -6.08 -2.67 10.18
CA LYS A 144 -7.30 -3.33 10.69
C LYS A 144 -7.97 -4.16 9.61
N GLN A 145 -8.04 -3.67 8.37
CA GLN A 145 -8.63 -4.39 7.24
C GLN A 145 -7.75 -5.58 6.80
N VAL A 146 -6.44 -5.39 6.69
CA VAL A 146 -5.50 -6.43 6.23
C VAL A 146 -5.42 -7.57 7.25
N THR A 147 -5.31 -7.28 8.53
CA THR A 147 -5.27 -8.31 9.59
C THR A 147 -6.57 -9.10 9.67
N GLY A 148 -7.71 -8.45 9.44
CA GLY A 148 -9.02 -9.12 9.37
C GLY A 148 -9.19 -9.99 8.11
N LYS A 149 -8.48 -9.71 7.02
CA LYS A 149 -8.53 -10.46 5.75
C LYS A 149 -7.39 -11.48 5.60
N ALA A 150 -6.37 -11.44 6.45
CA ALA A 150 -5.27 -12.40 6.42
C ALA A 150 -5.73 -13.77 6.94
N ILE A 151 -5.64 -14.80 6.11
CA ILE A 151 -6.09 -16.16 6.42
C ILE A 151 -4.86 -17.04 6.67
N GLY A 152 -4.91 -17.83 7.74
CA GLY A 152 -3.92 -18.87 8.04
C GLY A 152 -3.39 -18.80 9.48
N VAL A 153 -3.43 -19.95 10.17
CA VAL A 153 -2.80 -20.13 11.48
C VAL A 153 -1.35 -20.54 11.23
N GLY A 154 -0.39 -19.70 11.63
CA GLY A 154 1.05 -19.96 11.47
C GLY A 154 1.72 -19.25 10.27
N GLN A 155 1.05 -19.09 9.14
CA GLN A 155 1.56 -18.31 8.01
C GLN A 155 0.44 -17.46 7.38
N PRO A 156 0.16 -16.25 7.90
CA PRO A 156 -0.85 -15.37 7.37
C PRO A 156 -0.61 -15.10 5.87
N ASN A 157 -1.70 -15.04 5.09
CA ASN A 157 -1.65 -14.76 3.67
C ASN A 157 -2.78 -13.81 3.28
N CYS A 158 -2.43 -12.72 2.59
CA CYS A 158 -3.40 -11.82 1.98
C CYS A 158 -3.21 -11.88 0.46
N ASN A 159 -4.21 -12.39 -0.24
CA ASN A 159 -4.15 -12.58 -1.69
C ASN A 159 -4.67 -11.36 -2.47
N GLY A 160 -4.48 -11.37 -3.80
CA GLY A 160 -4.89 -10.28 -4.67
C GLY A 160 -6.40 -10.02 -4.67
N THR A 161 -7.23 -11.04 -4.42
CA THR A 161 -8.69 -10.88 -4.30
C THR A 161 -9.03 -10.12 -3.01
N ALA A 162 -8.44 -10.50 -1.88
CA ALA A 162 -8.62 -9.79 -0.61
C ALA A 162 -8.12 -8.34 -0.69
N LEU A 163 -7.02 -8.09 -1.42
CA LEU A 163 -6.52 -6.73 -1.66
C LEU A 163 -7.52 -5.87 -2.41
N LYS A 164 -8.19 -6.42 -3.45
CA LYS A 164 -9.19 -5.67 -4.22
C LYS A 164 -10.35 -5.17 -3.38
N GLU A 165 -10.69 -5.89 -2.32
CA GLU A 165 -11.81 -5.60 -1.42
C GLU A 165 -11.44 -4.63 -0.27
N LEU A 166 -10.24 -4.06 -0.25
CA LEU A 166 -9.88 -3.04 0.74
C LEU A 166 -10.64 -1.75 0.46
N PHE A 167 -11.32 -1.23 1.47
CA PHE A 167 -11.95 0.09 1.42
C PHE A 167 -10.90 1.19 1.52
N ILE A 168 -10.96 2.11 0.58
CA ILE A 168 -10.05 3.26 0.46
C ILE A 168 -10.90 4.53 0.55
N PRO A 169 -10.63 5.45 1.49
CA PRO A 169 -11.26 6.76 1.50
C PRO A 169 -10.64 7.61 0.38
N LEU A 170 -11.44 8.05 -0.57
CA LEU A 170 -10.95 8.71 -1.78
C LEU A 170 -11.41 10.16 -1.86
N PRO A 171 -10.55 11.13 -1.54
CA PRO A 171 -10.80 12.55 -1.77
C PRO A 171 -10.47 12.96 -3.21
N SER A 172 -10.76 14.21 -3.57
CA SER A 172 -10.30 14.80 -4.81
C SER A 172 -8.78 14.73 -4.96
N GLN A 173 -8.26 14.73 -6.19
CA GLN A 173 -6.81 14.66 -6.43
C GLN A 173 -6.05 15.82 -5.77
N ALA A 174 -6.62 17.02 -5.73
CA ALA A 174 -6.02 18.17 -5.04
C ALA A 174 -5.86 17.89 -3.54
N GLU A 175 -6.88 17.30 -2.92
CA GLU A 175 -6.87 16.95 -1.51
C GLU A 175 -5.93 15.79 -1.21
N GLN A 176 -5.85 14.76 -2.09
CA GLN A 176 -4.82 13.70 -1.97
C GLN A 176 -3.41 14.30 -1.89
N ASN A 177 -3.10 15.26 -2.77
CA ASN A 177 -1.79 15.92 -2.79
C ASN A 177 -1.55 16.76 -1.54
N ARG A 178 -2.57 17.48 -1.05
CA ARG A 178 -2.50 18.26 0.19
C ARG A 178 -2.20 17.36 1.38
N ILE A 179 -2.93 16.26 1.51
CA ILE A 179 -2.76 15.27 2.59
C ILE A 179 -1.33 14.72 2.57
N VAL A 180 -0.84 14.28 1.40
CA VAL A 180 0.53 13.76 1.25
C VAL A 180 1.57 14.79 1.71
N SER A 181 1.41 16.05 1.29
CA SER A 181 2.34 17.12 1.67
C SER A 181 2.35 17.35 3.18
N VAL A 182 1.18 17.48 3.80
CA VAL A 182 1.06 17.73 5.24
C VAL A 182 1.55 16.53 6.05
N ALA A 183 1.11 15.31 5.70
CA ALA A 183 1.52 14.09 6.38
C ALA A 183 3.05 13.90 6.32
N ASN A 184 3.67 14.07 5.14
CA ASN A 184 5.12 13.96 5.00
C ASN A 184 5.87 14.97 5.87
N ASN A 185 5.38 16.21 5.98
CA ASN A 185 6.01 17.21 6.83
C ASN A 185 5.92 16.84 8.32
N LEU A 186 4.74 16.38 8.76
CA LEU A 186 4.54 15.97 10.16
C LEU A 186 5.34 14.71 10.50
N LEU A 187 5.42 13.74 9.60
CA LEU A 187 6.22 12.53 9.79
C LEU A 187 7.71 12.86 9.87
N LYS A 188 8.23 13.78 9.03
CA LYS A 188 9.62 14.26 9.14
C LYS A 188 9.92 14.90 10.51
N ILE A 189 8.99 15.72 11.02
CA ILE A 189 9.14 16.30 12.36
C ILE A 189 9.18 15.22 13.44
N ALA A 190 8.28 14.22 13.33
CA ALA A 190 8.27 13.09 14.25
C ALA A 190 9.57 12.27 14.19
N ASP A 191 10.17 12.09 12.99
CA ASP A 191 11.45 11.41 12.83
C ASP A 191 12.61 12.18 13.45
N ILE A 192 12.65 13.52 13.32
CA ILE A 192 13.65 14.37 13.96
C ILE A 192 13.58 14.24 15.48
N ILE A 193 12.36 14.33 16.05
CA ILE A 193 12.16 14.17 17.49
C ILE A 193 12.59 12.76 17.94
N SER A 194 12.32 11.73 17.14
CA SER A 194 12.73 10.36 17.42
C SER A 194 14.23 10.18 17.50
N PHE A 195 14.95 10.82 16.59
CA PHE A 195 16.42 10.75 16.55
C PHE A 195 17.10 11.42 17.75
N GLU A 196 16.47 12.46 18.29
CA GLU A 196 17.00 13.20 19.45
C GLU A 196 16.68 12.57 20.81
N GLN A 197 15.75 11.60 20.84
CA GLN A 197 15.28 11.01 22.11
C GLN A 197 14.97 9.51 21.97
N GLU A 198 15.97 8.66 22.15
CA GLU A 198 15.86 7.19 22.07
C GLU A 198 14.77 6.57 22.99
N ASP A 199 14.47 7.23 24.11
CA ASP A 199 13.51 6.74 25.13
C ASP A 199 12.01 6.97 24.76
N LEU A 200 11.71 7.63 23.64
CA LEU A 200 10.34 7.99 23.23
C LEU A 200 9.82 7.16 22.04
N SER A 201 10.51 6.10 21.65
CA SER A 201 10.21 5.37 20.39
C SER A 201 8.78 4.84 20.32
N GLU A 202 8.19 4.31 21.38
CA GLU A 202 6.80 3.82 21.41
C GLU A 202 5.77 4.96 21.27
N LEU A 203 6.01 6.08 21.95
CA LEU A 203 5.12 7.24 21.88
C LEU A 203 5.12 7.86 20.49
N ILE A 204 6.28 7.87 19.85
CA ILE A 204 6.44 8.41 18.49
C ILE A 204 5.79 7.53 17.43
N GLN A 205 5.89 6.21 17.54
CA GLN A 205 5.17 5.30 16.64
C GLN A 205 3.65 5.49 16.76
N THR A 206 3.15 5.66 17.97
CA THR A 206 1.75 5.97 18.24
C THR A 206 1.35 7.32 17.61
N ALA A 207 2.20 8.34 17.73
CA ALA A 207 1.96 9.65 17.14
C ALA A 207 1.94 9.59 15.58
N LYS A 208 2.89 8.87 14.96
CA LYS A 208 2.91 8.66 13.51
C LYS A 208 1.62 7.99 13.01
N SER A 209 1.20 6.91 13.68
CA SER A 209 -0.06 6.23 13.36
C SER A 209 -1.25 7.19 13.48
N LYS A 210 -1.29 7.99 14.54
CA LYS A 210 -2.36 8.96 14.76
C LYS A 210 -2.39 10.07 13.72
N ILE A 211 -1.23 10.56 13.28
CA ILE A 211 -1.11 11.55 12.21
C ILE A 211 -1.69 11.00 10.91
N LEU A 212 -1.32 9.76 10.56
CA LEU A 212 -1.84 9.10 9.36
C LEU A 212 -3.35 8.88 9.43
N ASP A 213 -3.85 8.45 10.59
CA ASP A 213 -5.29 8.28 10.79
C ASP A 213 -6.04 9.61 10.68
N LEU A 214 -5.52 10.69 11.24
CA LEU A 214 -6.12 12.02 11.10
C LEU A 214 -6.12 12.49 9.64
N ALA A 215 -5.02 12.24 8.90
CA ALA A 215 -4.94 12.54 7.48
C ALA A 215 -6.02 11.81 6.67
N ILE A 216 -6.13 10.49 6.90
CA ILE A 216 -7.10 9.63 6.20
C ILE A 216 -8.55 9.97 6.56
N HIS A 217 -8.81 10.45 7.78
CA HIS A 217 -10.13 10.92 8.20
C HIS A 217 -10.44 12.37 7.78
N GLY A 218 -9.53 13.04 7.05
CA GLY A 218 -9.70 14.43 6.63
C GLY A 218 -9.68 15.43 7.78
N LYS A 219 -8.97 15.13 8.87
CA LYS A 219 -8.87 15.95 10.09
C LYS A 219 -7.51 16.67 10.25
N LEU A 220 -6.68 16.67 9.17
CA LEU A 220 -5.46 17.49 9.10
C LEU A 220 -5.73 18.81 8.40
#